data_ca6172bd5b385fa66148c0a8f0a15182
#
_entry.id   ca6172bd5b385fa66148c0a8f0a15182
#
_cell.length_a   1.000
_cell.length_b   1.000
_cell.length_c   1.000
_cell.angle_alpha   90.00
_cell.angle_beta   90.00
_cell.angle_gamma   90.00
#
_symmetry.space_group_name_H-M   'P 1'
#
loop_
_entity.id
_entity.type
_entity.pdbx_description
1 polymer ?
#
loop_
_entity_poly.entity_id
_entity_poly.type
_entity_poly.pdbx_seq_one_letter_code
_entity_poly.pdbx_strand_id
1 'polypeptide(L)'
;MALLCLGLFLALALCGAWQAFAWGRTQLDTGALVCTDTLRLHIRAESDSIASQSAKLHVRDAVLAYLDTACPARSKPEAIAWAARHLFELQLTARHALAQLNIRTPVRVQLINMYFATRRYASGTLPAGRYDALRIDLGAGKGRNWWCVLYPGLCRSACGGYARPAENDLVCGEYILRLRLVEWVQQRTARREDVVLVG
;
A
#
# COMPACT_ATOMS: atom_id res chain seq x y z
N MET A 1 4.43 20.23 -52.08
CA MET A 1 5.40 19.58 -51.16
C MET A 1 5.25 20.04 -49.73
N ALA A 2 5.39 21.34 -49.39
CA ALA A 2 5.32 21.83 -47.97
C ALA A 2 4.01 21.47 -47.24
N LEU A 3 2.85 21.59 -47.86
CA LEU A 3 1.55 21.23 -47.27
C LEU A 3 1.44 19.73 -46.98
N LEU A 4 1.99 18.87 -47.85
CA LEU A 4 2.02 17.41 -47.61
C LEU A 4 2.94 17.05 -46.47
N CYS A 5 4.10 17.68 -46.36
CA CYS A 5 5.03 17.48 -45.21
C CYS A 5 4.40 17.96 -43.89
N LEU A 6 3.69 19.09 -43.91
CA LEU A 6 3.00 19.61 -42.72
C LEU A 6 1.86 18.67 -42.30
N GLY A 7 1.08 18.18 -43.25
CA GLY A 7 0.00 17.23 -42.97
C GLY A 7 0.51 15.91 -42.36
N LEU A 8 1.60 15.38 -42.92
CA LEU A 8 2.24 14.16 -42.37
C LEU A 8 2.78 14.40 -40.96
N PHE A 9 3.45 15.54 -40.72
CA PHE A 9 3.96 15.89 -39.41
C PHE A 9 2.82 15.97 -38.37
N LEU A 10 1.73 16.66 -38.70
CA LEU A 10 0.54 16.76 -37.82
C LEU A 10 -0.08 15.38 -37.55
N ALA A 11 -0.20 14.54 -38.56
CA ALA A 11 -0.73 13.19 -38.38
C ALA A 11 0.14 12.35 -37.45
N LEU A 12 1.47 12.39 -37.61
CA LEU A 12 2.40 11.70 -36.71
C LEU A 12 2.37 12.25 -35.28
N ALA A 13 2.27 13.56 -35.13
CA ALA A 13 2.16 14.20 -33.82
C ALA A 13 0.87 13.80 -33.09
N LEU A 14 -0.27 13.79 -33.79
CA LEU A 14 -1.55 13.34 -33.25
C LEU A 14 -1.54 11.85 -32.88
N CYS A 15 -0.95 11.02 -33.74
CA CYS A 15 -0.80 9.59 -33.47
C CYS A 15 0.07 9.35 -32.22
N GLY A 16 1.21 10.06 -32.11
CA GLY A 16 2.07 9.99 -30.93
C GLY A 16 1.37 10.46 -29.65
N ALA A 17 0.63 11.57 -29.72
CA ALA A 17 -0.15 12.08 -28.59
C ALA A 17 -1.24 11.08 -28.16
N TRP A 18 -1.93 10.47 -29.10
CA TRP A 18 -2.93 9.44 -28.85
C TRP A 18 -2.33 8.20 -28.17
N GLN A 19 -1.18 7.71 -28.67
CA GLN A 19 -0.48 6.57 -28.07
C GLN A 19 -0.03 6.87 -26.65
N ALA A 20 0.53 8.06 -26.40
CA ALA A 20 0.94 8.49 -25.05
C ALA A 20 -0.27 8.58 -24.10
N PHE A 21 -1.40 9.12 -24.56
CA PHE A 21 -2.63 9.18 -23.79
C PHE A 21 -3.18 7.78 -23.48
N ALA A 22 -3.25 6.89 -24.48
CA ALA A 22 -3.72 5.51 -24.32
C ALA A 22 -2.82 4.74 -23.33
N TRP A 23 -1.50 4.87 -23.46
CA TRP A 23 -0.55 4.28 -22.52
C TRP A 23 -0.76 4.80 -21.09
N GLY A 24 -0.91 6.12 -20.93
CA GLY A 24 -1.17 6.73 -19.63
C GLY A 24 -2.46 6.24 -18.98
N ARG A 25 -3.53 6.10 -19.78
CA ARG A 25 -4.80 5.51 -19.32
C ARG A 25 -4.61 4.08 -18.83
N THR A 26 -3.93 3.24 -19.62
CA THR A 26 -3.66 1.84 -19.24
C THR A 26 -2.87 1.76 -17.92
N GLN A 27 -1.88 2.63 -17.72
CA GLN A 27 -1.11 2.70 -16.47
C GLN A 27 -1.99 3.04 -15.26
N LEU A 28 -2.91 4.01 -15.40
CA LEU A 28 -3.83 4.40 -14.34
C LEU A 28 -4.84 3.30 -14.02
N ASP A 29 -5.41 2.67 -15.05
CA ASP A 29 -6.38 1.59 -14.89
C ASP A 29 -5.73 0.36 -14.23
N THR A 30 -4.53 -0.03 -14.66
CA THR A 30 -3.75 -1.10 -14.02
C THR A 30 -3.35 -0.73 -12.59
N GLY A 31 -2.98 0.54 -12.35
CA GLY A 31 -2.70 1.03 -11.00
C GLY A 31 -3.90 0.93 -10.05
N ALA A 32 -5.11 1.19 -10.55
CA ALA A 32 -6.34 1.01 -9.79
C ALA A 32 -6.59 -0.48 -9.44
N LEU A 33 -6.30 -1.40 -10.35
CA LEU A 33 -6.39 -2.84 -10.09
C LEU A 33 -5.38 -3.27 -9.02
N VAL A 34 -4.12 -2.81 -9.10
CA VAL A 34 -3.10 -3.05 -8.06
C VAL A 34 -3.59 -2.58 -6.69
N CYS A 35 -4.21 -1.39 -6.60
CA CYS A 35 -4.79 -0.91 -5.35
C CYS A 35 -5.90 -1.84 -4.84
N THR A 36 -6.77 -2.32 -5.74
CA THR A 36 -7.87 -3.23 -5.40
C THR A 36 -7.37 -4.59 -4.94
N ASP A 37 -6.31 -5.13 -5.56
CA ASP A 37 -5.82 -6.49 -5.33
C ASP A 37 -4.74 -6.57 -4.24
N THR A 38 -4.36 -5.44 -3.66
CA THR A 38 -3.36 -5.37 -2.58
C THR A 38 -4.01 -5.15 -1.21
N LEU A 39 -3.60 -5.96 -0.21
CA LEU A 39 -3.81 -5.68 1.22
C LEU A 39 -2.51 -5.18 1.82
N ARG A 40 -2.55 -4.05 2.53
CA ARG A 40 -1.37 -3.42 3.12
C ARG A 40 -1.30 -3.59 4.63
N LEU A 41 -0.09 -3.49 5.19
CA LEU A 41 0.14 -3.32 6.62
C LEU A 41 0.58 -1.88 6.88
N HIS A 42 -0.03 -1.24 7.86
CA HIS A 42 0.31 0.10 8.30
C HIS A 42 0.47 0.13 9.81
N ILE A 43 1.70 0.36 10.30
CA ILE A 43 1.98 0.50 11.74
C ILE A 43 2.41 1.93 12.02
N ARG A 44 1.73 2.62 12.95
CA ARG A 44 2.05 3.96 13.39
C ARG A 44 2.68 3.93 14.78
N ALA A 45 3.86 4.54 14.91
CA ALA A 45 4.49 4.71 16.22
C ALA A 45 3.74 5.76 17.04
N GLU A 46 3.85 5.69 18.34
CA GLU A 46 3.30 6.70 19.26
C GLU A 46 3.90 8.09 19.01
N SER A 47 5.22 8.15 18.79
CA SER A 47 5.96 9.39 18.55
C SER A 47 7.18 9.14 17.65
N ASP A 48 7.94 10.20 17.35
CA ASP A 48 9.17 10.11 16.59
C ASP A 48 10.43 9.85 17.44
N SER A 49 10.27 9.61 18.75
CA SER A 49 11.39 9.24 19.61
C SER A 49 12.04 7.91 19.16
N ILE A 50 13.33 7.76 19.41
CA ILE A 50 14.08 6.54 19.08
C ILE A 50 13.41 5.31 19.70
N ALA A 51 12.98 5.41 20.97
CA ALA A 51 12.31 4.33 21.68
C ALA A 51 10.99 3.93 20.99
N SER A 52 10.12 4.91 20.62
CA SER A 52 8.86 4.63 19.92
C SER A 52 9.09 4.04 18.53
N GLN A 53 10.12 4.48 17.82
CA GLN A 53 10.46 3.93 16.51
C GLN A 53 11.01 2.49 16.61
N SER A 54 11.85 2.19 17.61
CA SER A 54 12.33 0.84 17.90
C SER A 54 11.17 -0.09 18.30
N ALA A 55 10.31 0.36 19.21
CA ALA A 55 9.11 -0.38 19.62
C ALA A 55 8.20 -0.74 18.44
N LYS A 56 7.97 0.19 17.52
CA LYS A 56 7.21 -0.05 16.29
C LYS A 56 7.84 -1.17 15.45
N LEU A 57 9.16 -1.21 15.30
CA LEU A 57 9.85 -2.25 14.55
C LEU A 57 9.74 -3.62 15.24
N HIS A 58 9.81 -3.65 16.56
CA HIS A 58 9.62 -4.88 17.34
C HIS A 58 8.18 -5.41 17.20
N VAL A 59 7.17 -4.55 17.27
CA VAL A 59 5.78 -4.91 17.01
C VAL A 59 5.59 -5.43 15.60
N ARG A 60 6.20 -4.77 14.60
CA ARG A 60 6.18 -5.24 13.22
C ARG A 60 6.65 -6.67 13.10
N ASP A 61 7.80 -6.97 13.66
CA ASP A 61 8.42 -8.30 13.53
C ASP A 61 7.57 -9.38 14.20
N ALA A 62 7.01 -9.11 15.38
CA ALA A 62 6.11 -10.02 16.08
C ALA A 62 4.80 -10.27 15.31
N VAL A 63 4.20 -9.21 14.77
CA VAL A 63 2.96 -9.32 13.97
C VAL A 63 3.21 -10.07 12.67
N LEU A 64 4.32 -9.81 11.99
CA LEU A 64 4.66 -10.54 10.75
C LEU A 64 4.93 -12.01 11.01
N ALA A 65 5.64 -12.35 12.08
CA ALA A 65 5.86 -13.74 12.48
C ALA A 65 4.53 -14.46 12.79
N TYR A 66 3.61 -13.80 13.47
CA TYR A 66 2.28 -14.34 13.73
C TYR A 66 1.49 -14.55 12.43
N LEU A 67 1.47 -13.57 11.54
CA LEU A 67 0.79 -13.68 10.25
C LEU A 67 1.37 -14.78 9.36
N ASP A 68 2.69 -14.94 9.32
CA ASP A 68 3.38 -15.97 8.52
C ASP A 68 3.02 -17.40 8.98
N THR A 69 2.78 -17.59 10.28
CA THR A 69 2.45 -18.89 10.84
C THR A 69 0.96 -19.19 10.90
N ALA A 70 0.13 -18.18 11.15
CA ALA A 70 -1.29 -18.36 11.47
C ALA A 70 -2.25 -18.05 10.30
N CYS A 71 -1.82 -17.24 9.31
CA CYS A 71 -2.70 -16.81 8.22
C CYS A 71 -2.55 -17.74 7.00
N PRO A 72 -3.54 -18.63 6.70
CA PRO A 72 -3.48 -19.55 5.57
C PRO A 72 -3.95 -18.93 4.25
N ALA A 73 -4.23 -17.62 4.22
CA ALA A 73 -4.88 -16.95 3.11
C ALA A 73 -4.07 -17.02 1.81
N ARG A 74 -4.73 -17.41 0.72
CA ARG A 74 -4.18 -17.48 -0.64
C ARG A 74 -4.73 -16.41 -1.57
N SER A 75 -5.66 -15.59 -1.07
CA SER A 75 -6.26 -14.47 -1.79
C SER A 75 -6.45 -13.27 -0.88
N LYS A 76 -6.57 -12.06 -1.45
CA LYS A 76 -6.84 -10.84 -0.66
C LYS A 76 -8.15 -10.95 0.14
N PRO A 77 -9.30 -11.41 -0.43
CA PRO A 77 -10.53 -11.57 0.33
C PRO A 77 -10.38 -12.52 1.53
N GLU A 78 -9.65 -13.63 1.35
CA GLU A 78 -9.36 -14.57 2.45
C GLU A 78 -8.50 -13.92 3.53
N ALA A 79 -7.47 -13.14 3.13
CA ALA A 79 -6.61 -12.42 4.07
C ALA A 79 -7.38 -11.38 4.89
N ILE A 80 -8.28 -10.62 4.25
CA ILE A 80 -9.17 -9.67 4.92
C ILE A 80 -10.13 -10.41 5.88
N ALA A 81 -10.79 -11.46 5.41
CA ALA A 81 -11.73 -12.23 6.22
C ALA A 81 -11.04 -12.91 7.42
N TRP A 82 -9.81 -13.40 7.23
CA TRP A 82 -9.00 -13.95 8.32
C TRP A 82 -8.63 -12.85 9.32
N ALA A 83 -8.07 -11.73 8.85
CA ALA A 83 -7.68 -10.63 9.71
C ALA A 83 -8.86 -10.06 10.52
N ALA A 84 -10.04 -9.94 9.90
CA ALA A 84 -11.25 -9.48 10.58
C ALA A 84 -11.65 -10.36 11.77
N ARG A 85 -11.42 -11.67 11.68
CA ARG A 85 -11.70 -12.61 12.78
C ARG A 85 -10.61 -12.66 13.84
N HIS A 86 -9.39 -12.19 13.53
CA HIS A 86 -8.22 -12.29 14.40
C HIS A 86 -7.67 -10.91 14.83
N LEU A 87 -8.51 -9.86 14.81
CA LEU A 87 -8.09 -8.51 15.26
C LEU A 87 -7.64 -8.51 16.72
N PHE A 88 -8.33 -9.28 17.57
CA PHE A 88 -7.99 -9.40 18.99
C PHE A 88 -6.62 -10.08 19.20
N GLU A 89 -6.35 -11.18 18.51
CA GLU A 89 -5.08 -11.90 18.58
C GLU A 89 -3.93 -11.07 18.04
N LEU A 90 -4.15 -10.33 16.95
CA LEU A 90 -3.19 -9.37 16.41
C LEU A 90 -2.88 -8.23 17.39
N GLN A 91 -3.92 -7.74 18.09
CA GLN A 91 -3.74 -6.72 19.13
C GLN A 91 -2.99 -7.29 20.33
N LEU A 92 -3.28 -8.52 20.73
CA LEU A 92 -2.60 -9.20 21.83
C LEU A 92 -1.11 -9.43 21.48
N THR A 93 -0.81 -9.90 20.27
CA THR A 93 0.55 -10.08 19.77
C THR A 93 1.34 -8.76 19.82
N ALA A 94 0.75 -7.67 19.35
CA ALA A 94 1.38 -6.36 19.38
C ALA A 94 1.61 -5.85 20.84
N ARG A 95 0.65 -6.09 21.75
CA ARG A 95 0.80 -5.76 23.17
C ARG A 95 1.89 -6.58 23.87
N HIS A 96 1.98 -7.87 23.56
CA HIS A 96 3.04 -8.74 24.10
C HIS A 96 4.42 -8.26 23.64
N ALA A 97 4.56 -7.90 22.35
CA ALA A 97 5.79 -7.34 21.83
C ALA A 97 6.21 -6.05 22.58
N LEU A 98 5.27 -5.15 22.87
CA LEU A 98 5.55 -3.95 23.67
C LEU A 98 5.91 -4.29 25.12
N ALA A 99 5.24 -5.26 25.74
CA ALA A 99 5.49 -5.68 27.11
C ALA A 99 6.91 -6.23 27.29
N GLN A 100 7.47 -6.94 26.30
CA GLN A 100 8.86 -7.40 26.29
C GLN A 100 9.87 -6.25 26.36
N LEU A 101 9.47 -5.05 25.94
CA LEU A 101 10.26 -3.82 26.04
C LEU A 101 9.90 -2.97 27.28
N ASN A 102 9.08 -3.50 28.20
CA ASN A 102 8.50 -2.78 29.33
C ASN A 102 7.68 -1.54 28.94
N ILE A 103 7.07 -1.54 27.73
CA ILE A 103 6.24 -0.44 27.22
C ILE A 103 4.77 -0.83 27.38
N ARG A 104 3.99 0.06 28.06
CA ARG A 104 2.55 -0.13 28.33
C ARG A 104 1.67 0.82 27.51
N THR A 105 2.06 1.09 26.29
CA THR A 105 1.30 1.94 25.37
C THR A 105 0.06 1.18 24.85
N PRO A 106 -1.13 1.81 24.79
CA PRO A 106 -2.32 1.18 24.22
C PRO A 106 -2.10 0.86 22.72
N VAL A 107 -2.66 -0.27 22.30
CA VAL A 107 -2.59 -0.73 20.90
C VAL A 107 -4.01 -0.79 20.34
N ARG A 108 -4.23 -0.24 19.14
CA ARG A 108 -5.46 -0.38 18.38
C ARG A 108 -5.16 -1.06 17.06
N VAL A 109 -5.93 -2.08 16.72
CA VAL A 109 -5.83 -2.80 15.44
C VAL A 109 -7.14 -2.68 14.70
N GLN A 110 -7.10 -2.32 13.41
CA GLN A 110 -8.28 -2.08 12.58
C GLN A 110 -8.02 -2.52 11.14
N LEU A 111 -9.05 -3.01 10.46
CA LEU A 111 -9.09 -3.06 9.01
C LEU A 111 -9.71 -1.77 8.51
N ILE A 112 -9.03 -1.10 7.59
CA ILE A 112 -9.40 0.23 7.10
C ILE A 112 -9.11 0.36 5.61
N ASN A 113 -9.97 1.05 4.88
CA ASN A 113 -9.66 1.52 3.54
C ASN A 113 -9.13 2.95 3.62
N MET A 114 -7.89 3.17 3.21
CA MET A 114 -7.21 4.46 3.32
C MET A 114 -6.31 4.76 2.13
N TYR A 115 -5.99 6.05 1.94
CA TYR A 115 -5.11 6.49 0.86
C TYR A 115 -3.63 6.30 1.21
N PHE A 116 -2.89 5.81 0.22
CA PHE A 116 -1.43 5.70 0.25
C PHE A 116 -0.83 6.45 -0.93
N ALA A 117 0.21 7.24 -0.68
CA ALA A 117 1.02 7.80 -1.75
C ALA A 117 1.86 6.69 -2.42
N THR A 118 2.34 6.96 -3.64
CA THR A 118 3.26 6.06 -4.35
C THR A 118 4.44 5.67 -3.45
N ARG A 119 4.72 4.37 -3.38
CA ARG A 119 5.78 3.80 -2.53
C ARG A 119 6.71 2.91 -3.34
N ARG A 120 8.00 3.23 -3.30
CA ARG A 120 9.05 2.38 -3.85
C ARG A 120 9.57 1.45 -2.77
N TYR A 121 9.67 0.17 -3.07
CA TYR A 121 10.29 -0.90 -2.29
C TYR A 121 11.49 -1.44 -3.06
N ALA A 122 12.34 -2.23 -2.41
CA ALA A 122 13.47 -2.88 -3.09
C ALA A 122 13.03 -3.79 -4.26
N SER A 123 11.84 -4.35 -4.15
CA SER A 123 11.27 -5.32 -5.08
C SER A 123 10.17 -4.76 -6.01
N GLY A 124 10.01 -3.43 -6.07
CA GLY A 124 9.01 -2.84 -6.96
C GLY A 124 8.40 -1.55 -6.42
N THR A 125 7.48 -0.97 -7.19
CA THR A 125 6.80 0.28 -6.83
C THR A 125 5.29 0.08 -6.81
N LEU A 126 4.65 0.49 -5.73
CA LEU A 126 3.20 0.52 -5.65
C LEU A 126 2.67 1.92 -5.98
N PRO A 127 1.65 2.03 -6.84
CA PRO A 127 1.03 3.29 -7.21
C PRO A 127 0.34 3.96 -6.03
N ALA A 128 0.09 5.27 -6.15
CA ALA A 128 -0.77 5.99 -5.24
C ALA A 128 -2.22 5.55 -5.43
N GLY A 129 -2.97 5.48 -4.33
CA GLY A 129 -4.39 5.14 -4.39
C GLY A 129 -4.94 4.71 -3.03
N ARG A 130 -6.20 4.28 -3.04
CA ARG A 130 -6.85 3.74 -1.84
C ARG A 130 -6.65 2.23 -1.78
N TYR A 131 -6.22 1.78 -0.63
CA TYR A 131 -5.95 0.37 -0.34
C TYR A 131 -6.68 -0.06 0.92
N ASP A 132 -7.09 -1.31 0.96
CA ASP A 132 -7.42 -1.95 2.22
C ASP A 132 -6.12 -2.22 3.00
N ALA A 133 -6.16 -1.97 4.30
CA ALA A 133 -4.99 -2.09 5.17
C ALA A 133 -5.35 -2.62 6.55
N LEU A 134 -4.51 -3.50 7.07
CA LEU A 134 -4.44 -3.78 8.49
C LEU A 134 -3.63 -2.64 9.13
N ARG A 135 -4.29 -1.80 9.92
CA ARG A 135 -3.66 -0.68 10.62
C ARG A 135 -3.47 -0.99 12.09
N ILE A 136 -2.27 -0.77 12.58
CA ILE A 136 -1.89 -0.91 13.98
C ILE A 136 -1.40 0.44 14.49
N ASP A 137 -2.11 1.01 15.44
CA ASP A 137 -1.76 2.28 16.08
C ASP A 137 -1.19 2.00 17.47
N LEU A 138 0.02 2.48 17.72
CA LEU A 138 0.67 2.44 19.02
C LEU A 138 0.47 3.80 19.71
N GLY A 139 -0.24 3.80 20.84
CA GLY A 139 -0.58 5.01 21.57
C GLY A 139 -1.36 6.01 20.71
N ALA A 140 -0.87 7.24 20.66
CA ALA A 140 -1.48 8.31 19.88
C ALA A 140 -1.29 8.16 18.36
N GLY A 141 -0.41 7.26 17.89
CA GLY A 141 -0.15 7.04 16.48
C GLY A 141 0.37 8.28 15.73
N LYS A 142 1.09 9.17 16.43
CA LYS A 142 1.58 10.44 15.86
C LYS A 142 2.97 10.37 15.26
N GLY A 143 3.71 9.28 15.51
CA GLY A 143 5.06 9.09 15.02
C GLY A 143 5.10 8.57 13.58
N ARG A 144 6.33 8.37 13.08
CA ARG A 144 6.58 7.87 11.71
C ARG A 144 5.98 6.50 11.50
N ASN A 145 5.47 6.32 10.30
CA ASN A 145 4.78 5.13 9.86
C ASN A 145 5.73 4.03 9.38
N TRP A 146 5.31 2.78 9.49
CA TRP A 146 5.84 1.64 8.74
C TRP A 146 4.79 1.18 7.74
N TRP A 147 5.24 0.89 6.51
CA TRP A 147 4.39 0.51 5.39
C TRP A 147 4.87 -0.79 4.78
N CYS A 148 3.97 -1.75 4.62
CA CYS A 148 4.29 -3.03 4.00
C CYS A 148 3.12 -3.55 3.16
N VAL A 149 3.34 -4.65 2.44
CA VAL A 149 2.32 -5.39 1.70
C VAL A 149 2.05 -6.70 2.45
N LEU A 150 0.79 -6.98 2.78
CA LEU A 150 0.39 -8.26 3.35
C LEU A 150 -0.02 -9.25 2.28
N TYR A 151 -0.70 -8.78 1.23
CA TYR A 151 -1.08 -9.57 0.08
C TYR A 151 -0.93 -8.72 -1.20
N PRO A 152 -0.40 -9.27 -2.32
CA PRO A 152 0.28 -10.56 -2.42
C PRO A 152 1.67 -10.51 -1.78
N GLY A 153 2.08 -11.62 -1.15
CA GLY A 153 3.44 -11.76 -0.61
C GLY A 153 3.73 -11.00 0.68
N LEU A 154 3.58 -11.69 1.80
CA LEU A 154 3.75 -11.18 3.17
C LEU A 154 5.09 -10.46 3.37
N CYS A 155 5.12 -9.12 3.24
CA CYS A 155 6.26 -8.23 3.41
C CYS A 155 7.56 -8.61 2.66
N ARG A 156 7.48 -9.48 1.67
CA ARG A 156 8.65 -9.94 0.88
C ARG A 156 8.75 -9.19 -0.42
N SER A 157 7.88 -9.50 -1.37
CA SER A 157 7.81 -8.83 -2.66
C SER A 157 6.37 -8.85 -3.17
N ALA A 158 5.85 -7.69 -3.56
CA ALA A 158 4.60 -7.64 -4.30
C ALA A 158 4.82 -7.97 -5.80
N CYS A 159 6.08 -7.85 -6.27
CA CYS A 159 6.48 -8.18 -7.64
C CYS A 159 6.34 -9.69 -7.86
N GLY A 160 5.64 -10.07 -8.92
CA GLY A 160 5.37 -11.46 -9.27
C GLY A 160 4.26 -12.14 -8.47
N GLY A 161 3.62 -11.42 -7.54
CA GLY A 161 2.57 -11.99 -6.68
C GLY A 161 1.14 -11.79 -7.16
N TYR A 162 0.92 -10.94 -8.17
CA TYR A 162 -0.42 -10.66 -8.70
C TYR A 162 -0.86 -11.71 -9.73
N ALA A 163 -2.16 -11.98 -9.77
CA ALA A 163 -2.73 -12.93 -10.71
C ALA A 163 -2.68 -12.44 -12.16
N ARG A 164 -2.77 -11.11 -12.37
CA ARG A 164 -2.74 -10.51 -13.70
C ARG A 164 -1.30 -10.10 -14.09
N PRO A 165 -0.81 -10.50 -15.29
CA PRO A 165 0.53 -10.11 -15.74
C PRO A 165 0.75 -8.60 -15.77
N ALA A 166 -0.22 -7.81 -16.24
CA ALA A 166 -0.12 -6.36 -16.32
C ALA A 166 0.11 -5.67 -14.95
N GLU A 167 -0.43 -6.22 -13.86
CA GLU A 167 -0.19 -5.73 -12.50
C GLU A 167 1.26 -6.01 -12.05
N ASN A 168 1.77 -7.20 -12.37
CA ASN A 168 3.16 -7.55 -12.11
C ASN A 168 4.10 -6.65 -12.92
N ASP A 169 3.82 -6.44 -14.21
CA ASP A 169 4.63 -5.57 -15.08
C ASP A 169 4.64 -4.14 -14.54
N LEU A 170 3.51 -3.63 -14.05
CA LEU A 170 3.43 -2.31 -13.44
C LEU A 170 4.24 -2.23 -12.13
N VAL A 171 4.08 -3.20 -11.24
CA VAL A 171 4.70 -3.19 -9.91
C VAL A 171 6.20 -3.47 -9.98
N CYS A 172 6.62 -4.43 -10.84
CA CYS A 172 8.02 -4.80 -11.04
C CYS A 172 8.76 -3.82 -11.95
N GLY A 173 8.04 -3.08 -12.81
CA GLY A 173 8.61 -2.17 -13.78
C GLY A 173 9.34 -0.97 -13.17
N GLU A 174 10.24 -0.39 -13.94
CA GLU A 174 10.99 0.80 -13.51
C GLU A 174 10.15 2.08 -13.54
N TYR A 175 9.05 2.10 -14.32
CA TYR A 175 8.27 3.31 -14.61
C TYR A 175 6.82 3.16 -14.18
N ILE A 176 6.45 3.87 -13.12
CA ILE A 176 5.06 4.14 -12.77
C ILE A 176 4.77 5.61 -13.09
N LEU A 177 3.70 5.85 -13.86
CA LEU A 177 3.20 7.20 -14.11
C LEU A 177 2.82 7.86 -12.79
N ARG A 178 3.48 8.97 -12.46
CA ARG A 178 3.25 9.75 -11.23
C ARG A 178 2.74 11.14 -11.58
N LEU A 179 1.52 11.41 -11.19
CA LEU A 179 0.92 12.74 -11.26
C LEU A 179 1.06 13.43 -9.89
N ARG A 180 2.24 13.97 -9.58
CA ARG A 180 2.60 14.52 -8.26
C ARG A 180 1.58 15.53 -7.71
N LEU A 181 1.00 16.37 -8.55
CA LEU A 181 -0.03 17.33 -8.14
C LEU A 181 -1.32 16.62 -7.73
N VAL A 182 -1.73 15.61 -8.50
CA VAL A 182 -2.91 14.79 -8.19
C VAL A 182 -2.70 14.02 -6.90
N GLU A 183 -1.55 13.35 -6.73
CA GLU A 183 -1.20 12.66 -5.49
C GLU A 183 -1.24 13.62 -4.29
N TRP A 184 -0.72 14.84 -4.43
CA TRP A 184 -0.70 15.84 -3.35
C TRP A 184 -2.11 16.30 -2.96
N VAL A 185 -2.99 16.56 -3.94
CA VAL A 185 -4.40 16.91 -3.68
C VAL A 185 -5.11 15.74 -3.01
N GLN A 186 -5.00 14.55 -3.59
CA GLN A 186 -5.63 13.33 -3.06
C GLN A 186 -5.14 13.00 -1.63
N GLN A 187 -3.87 13.18 -1.33
CA GLN A 187 -3.33 12.95 0.01
C GLN A 187 -3.92 13.91 1.06
N ARG A 188 -4.26 15.15 0.65
CA ARG A 188 -4.89 16.14 1.56
C ARG A 188 -6.37 15.88 1.78
N THR A 189 -7.09 15.50 0.73
CA THR A 189 -8.53 15.23 0.80
C THR A 189 -8.81 13.86 1.42
N ALA A 190 -8.05 12.85 1.08
CA ALA A 190 -8.26 11.45 1.46
C ALA A 190 -8.16 11.17 2.97
N ARG A 191 -7.44 12.00 3.74
CA ARG A 191 -7.40 11.87 5.21
C ARG A 191 -8.77 12.02 5.88
N ARG A 192 -9.73 12.67 5.21
CA ARG A 192 -11.11 12.85 5.69
C ARG A 192 -12.02 11.69 5.31
N GLU A 193 -11.57 10.80 4.43
CA GLU A 193 -12.36 9.74 3.82
C GLU A 193 -11.89 8.33 4.23
N ASP A 194 -11.04 8.22 5.26
CA ASP A 194 -10.63 6.91 5.76
C ASP A 194 -11.86 6.16 6.31
N VAL A 195 -12.12 4.97 5.79
CA VAL A 195 -13.27 4.14 6.15
C VAL A 195 -12.80 2.95 6.95
N VAL A 196 -13.23 2.85 8.20
CA VAL A 196 -13.00 1.67 9.04
C VAL A 196 -13.93 0.57 8.55
N LEU A 197 -13.36 -0.55 8.10
CA LEU A 197 -14.09 -1.72 7.64
C LEU A 197 -14.49 -2.60 8.82
N VAL A 198 -13.54 -2.86 9.72
CA VAL A 198 -13.71 -3.61 10.98
C VAL A 198 -12.71 -3.07 12.01
N GLY A 199 -13.15 -2.92 13.28
CA GLY A 199 -12.27 -2.44 14.34
C GLY A 199 -12.82 -2.68 15.73
#